data_1a34b4da72e85cf463077794d158032c
#
_entry.id   1a34b4da72e85cf463077794d158032c
#
_cell.length_a   1.000
_cell.length_b   1.000
_cell.length_c   1.000
_cell.angle_alpha   90.00
_cell.angle_beta   90.00
_cell.angle_gamma   90.00
#
_symmetry.space_group_name_H-M   'P 1'
#
loop_
_entity.id
_entity.type
_entity.pdbx_description
1 polymer ?
#
loop_
_entity_poly.entity_id
_entity_poly.type
_entity_poly.pdbx_seq_one_letter_code
_entity_poly.pdbx_strand_id
1 'polypeptide(L)'
;MADRKTALVISAHAADFVWRCGGAIALHQELNYEVTVACLSFGEKGESAKLWKQDGMSLTKVKEARKDEAQAAANALGVNDIRFLDLGDYPLRLDQVAQEKMVDII
;
A
#
# COMPACT_ATOMS: atom_id res chain seq x y z
N MET A 1 -30.74 3.44 1.39
CA MET A 1 -29.62 2.53 1.44
C MET A 1 -28.85 2.73 2.74
N ALA A 2 -28.57 1.67 3.45
CA ALA A 2 -27.82 1.79 4.68
C ALA A 2 -26.41 2.29 4.38
N ASP A 3 -25.90 3.16 5.23
CA ASP A 3 -24.54 3.65 5.11
C ASP A 3 -23.57 2.50 5.33
N ARG A 4 -22.68 2.31 4.36
CA ARG A 4 -21.62 1.34 4.45
C ARG A 4 -20.49 1.93 5.29
N LYS A 5 -20.02 1.16 6.26
CA LYS A 5 -18.86 1.56 7.06
C LYS A 5 -17.60 1.45 6.23
N THR A 6 -16.66 2.36 6.47
CA THR A 6 -15.39 2.41 5.77
C THR A 6 -14.23 2.21 6.74
N ALA A 7 -13.14 1.67 6.24
CA ALA A 7 -11.89 1.53 6.98
C ALA A 7 -10.74 1.94 6.07
N LEU A 8 -9.80 2.70 6.62
CA LEU A 8 -8.60 3.13 5.91
C LEU A 8 -7.37 2.51 6.59
N VAL A 9 -6.53 1.87 5.80
CA VAL A 9 -5.23 1.36 6.24
C VAL A 9 -4.15 2.18 5.57
N ILE A 10 -3.26 2.75 6.35
CA ILE A 10 -2.08 3.47 5.85
C ILE A 10 -0.86 2.58 6.07
N SER A 11 -0.20 2.22 4.98
CA SER A 11 0.93 1.30 4.95
C SER A 11 2.18 2.05 4.52
N ALA A 12 3.26 1.95 5.28
CA ALA A 12 4.51 2.64 4.94
C ALA A 12 5.10 2.11 3.63
N HIS A 13 5.04 0.81 3.42
CA HIS A 13 5.56 0.14 2.24
C HIS A 13 4.49 -0.76 1.62
N ALA A 14 4.76 -1.23 0.41
CA ALA A 14 3.77 -1.97 -0.39
C ALA A 14 3.30 -3.30 0.22
N ALA A 15 4.07 -3.94 1.10
CA ALA A 15 3.72 -5.23 1.69
C ALA A 15 3.25 -5.15 3.14
N ASP A 16 3.43 -4.02 3.82
CA ASP A 16 3.17 -3.92 5.27
C ASP A 16 1.72 -4.21 5.63
N PHE A 17 0.77 -3.79 4.80
CA PHE A 17 -0.65 -4.02 5.09
C PHE A 17 -0.99 -5.51 5.14
N VAL A 18 -0.28 -6.35 4.40
CA VAL A 18 -0.50 -7.80 4.41
C VAL A 18 0.03 -8.41 5.72
N TRP A 19 1.28 -8.12 6.05
CA TRP A 19 1.95 -8.70 7.20
C TRP A 19 1.42 -8.19 8.53
N ARG A 20 1.06 -6.91 8.58
CA ARG A 20 0.66 -6.24 9.81
C ARG A 20 -0.84 -6.23 10.03
N CYS A 21 -1.62 -6.14 8.97
CA CYS A 21 -3.05 -5.90 9.04
C CYS A 21 -3.90 -6.88 8.24
N GLY A 22 -3.29 -7.90 7.59
CA GLY A 22 -4.04 -8.82 6.71
C GLY A 22 -5.25 -9.44 7.38
N GLY A 23 -5.12 -9.92 8.62
CA GLY A 23 -6.22 -10.50 9.37
C GLY A 23 -7.32 -9.49 9.69
N ALA A 24 -6.94 -8.28 10.09
CA ALA A 24 -7.91 -7.21 10.37
C ALA A 24 -8.64 -6.77 9.10
N ILE A 25 -7.95 -6.67 7.98
CA ILE A 25 -8.55 -6.35 6.69
C ILE A 25 -9.58 -7.41 6.29
N ALA A 26 -9.20 -8.68 6.36
CA ALA A 26 -10.10 -9.78 6.02
C ALA A 26 -11.36 -9.77 6.90
N LEU A 27 -11.19 -9.53 8.20
CA LEU A 27 -12.32 -9.44 9.13
C LEU A 27 -13.26 -8.29 8.76
N HIS A 28 -12.73 -7.11 8.45
CA HIS A 28 -13.55 -5.96 8.05
C HIS A 28 -14.28 -6.22 6.74
N GLN A 29 -13.65 -6.92 5.80
CA GLN A 29 -14.32 -7.34 4.57
C GLN A 29 -15.49 -8.27 4.86
N GLU A 30 -15.35 -9.23 5.78
CA GLU A 30 -16.45 -10.10 6.20
C GLU A 30 -17.57 -9.32 6.86
N LEU A 31 -17.26 -8.27 7.61
CA LEU A 31 -18.22 -7.39 8.23
C LEU A 31 -18.84 -6.36 7.28
N ASN A 32 -18.53 -6.49 5.99
CA ASN A 32 -19.04 -5.63 4.92
C ASN A 32 -18.59 -4.17 5.03
N TYR A 33 -17.37 -3.94 5.51
CA TYR A 33 -16.74 -2.63 5.44
C TYR A 33 -16.18 -2.42 4.04
N GLU A 34 -16.15 -1.17 3.61
CA GLU A 34 -15.38 -0.77 2.43
C GLU A 34 -13.96 -0.41 2.89
N VAL A 35 -12.97 -1.22 2.51
CA VAL A 35 -11.59 -1.05 2.94
C VAL A 35 -10.78 -0.40 1.83
N THR A 36 -10.09 0.68 2.18
CA THR A 36 -9.12 1.35 1.32
C THR A 36 -7.74 1.19 1.93
N VAL A 37 -6.75 0.86 1.12
CA VAL A 37 -5.35 0.79 1.52
C VAL A 37 -4.57 1.90 0.80
N ALA A 38 -3.83 2.69 1.56
CA ALA A 38 -2.93 3.71 1.02
C ALA A 38 -1.49 3.34 1.35
N CYS A 39 -0.70 3.01 0.34
CA CYS A 39 0.72 2.72 0.49
C CYS A 39 1.53 3.99 0.27
N LEU A 40 2.32 4.39 1.26
CA LEU A 40 3.10 5.64 1.20
C LEU A 40 4.31 5.51 0.28
N SER A 41 4.91 4.33 0.21
CA SER A 41 6.02 4.02 -0.69
C SER A 41 5.89 2.59 -1.22
N PHE A 42 6.76 2.22 -2.14
CA PHE A 42 6.80 0.83 -2.64
C PHE A 42 7.79 -0.05 -1.85
N GLY A 43 8.54 0.52 -0.91
CA GLY A 43 9.65 -0.20 -0.28
C GLY A 43 10.78 -0.44 -1.28
N GLU A 44 10.94 0.46 -2.23
CA GLU A 44 11.82 0.28 -3.39
C GLU A 44 13.30 0.24 -3.01
N LYS A 45 13.68 0.84 -1.90
CA LYS A 45 15.08 0.83 -1.43
C LYS A 45 15.31 -0.09 -0.25
N GLY A 46 14.43 -0.08 0.73
CA GLY A 46 14.63 -0.78 2.00
C GLY A 46 14.16 -2.23 2.00
N GLU A 47 13.21 -2.60 1.14
CA GLU A 47 12.57 -3.91 1.18
C GLU A 47 12.64 -4.66 -0.17
N SER A 48 13.46 -4.22 -1.10
CA SER A 48 13.50 -4.75 -2.45
C SER A 48 14.88 -5.30 -2.85
N ALA A 49 15.67 -5.73 -1.88
CA ALA A 49 17.05 -6.19 -2.11
C ALA A 49 17.14 -7.31 -3.16
N LYS A 50 16.21 -8.26 -3.14
CA LYS A 50 16.20 -9.37 -4.10
C LYS A 50 15.94 -8.89 -5.52
N LEU A 51 15.06 -7.90 -5.70
CA LEU A 51 14.78 -7.32 -7.01
C LEU A 51 16.00 -6.58 -7.57
N TRP A 52 16.69 -5.81 -6.72
CA TRP A 52 17.89 -5.08 -7.14
C TRP A 52 19.04 -5.98 -7.56
N LYS A 53 19.06 -7.23 -7.13
CA LYS A 53 20.08 -8.21 -7.53
C LYS A 53 19.86 -8.76 -8.94
N GLN A 54 18.70 -8.56 -9.53
CA GLN A 54 18.42 -9.00 -10.90
C GLN A 54 19.09 -8.09 -11.91
N ASP A 55 19.58 -8.68 -13.01
CA ASP A 55 20.23 -7.92 -14.06
C ASP A 55 19.23 -6.98 -14.76
N GLY A 56 19.69 -5.77 -15.08
CA GLY A 56 18.90 -4.79 -15.82
C GLY A 56 17.82 -4.11 -15.01
N MET A 57 17.86 -4.21 -13.67
CA MET A 57 16.88 -3.51 -12.84
C MET A 57 17.09 -2.01 -12.82
N SER A 58 16.00 -1.29 -12.72
CA SER A 58 15.94 0.15 -12.55
C SER A 58 14.95 0.49 -11.44
N LEU A 59 15.01 1.72 -10.95
CA LEU A 59 14.05 2.19 -9.92
C LEU A 59 12.60 2.03 -10.40
N THR A 60 12.31 2.40 -11.63
CA THR A 60 10.98 2.25 -12.22
C THR A 60 10.51 0.80 -12.23
N LYS A 61 11.39 -0.13 -12.65
CA LYS A 61 11.05 -1.56 -12.67
C LYS A 61 10.82 -2.12 -11.29
N VAL A 62 11.62 -1.71 -10.30
CA VAL A 62 11.43 -2.14 -8.91
C VAL A 62 10.08 -1.65 -8.38
N LYS A 63 9.74 -0.38 -8.61
CA LYS A 63 8.45 0.17 -8.20
C LYS A 63 7.28 -0.56 -8.86
N GLU A 64 7.36 -0.85 -10.13
CA GLU A 64 6.32 -1.60 -10.86
C GLU A 64 6.13 -3.00 -10.28
N ALA A 65 7.23 -3.72 -10.02
CA ALA A 65 7.17 -5.05 -9.44
C ALA A 65 6.53 -5.02 -8.05
N ARG A 66 6.90 -4.07 -7.22
CA ARG A 66 6.34 -3.92 -5.88
C ARG A 66 4.86 -3.53 -5.93
N LYS A 67 4.48 -2.67 -6.87
CA LYS A 67 3.08 -2.31 -7.10
C LYS A 67 2.25 -3.52 -7.50
N ASP A 68 2.73 -4.32 -8.43
CA ASP A 68 2.03 -5.52 -8.91
C ASP A 68 1.83 -6.53 -7.78
N GLU A 69 2.84 -6.75 -6.95
CA GLU A 69 2.74 -7.61 -5.78
C GLU A 69 1.68 -7.11 -4.80
N ALA A 70 1.69 -5.81 -4.51
CA ALA A 70 0.73 -5.21 -3.58
C ALA A 70 -0.70 -5.29 -4.13
N GLN A 71 -0.87 -5.05 -5.42
CA GLN A 71 -2.17 -5.15 -6.08
C GLN A 71 -2.72 -6.58 -6.01
N ALA A 72 -1.87 -7.57 -6.26
CA ALA A 72 -2.25 -8.97 -6.17
C ALA A 72 -2.63 -9.36 -4.74
N ALA A 73 -1.88 -8.89 -3.75
CA ALA A 73 -2.16 -9.15 -2.35
C ALA A 73 -3.48 -8.48 -1.91
N ALA A 74 -3.72 -7.25 -2.34
CA ALA A 74 -4.97 -6.55 -2.06
C ALA A 74 -6.15 -7.30 -2.66
N ASN A 75 -6.04 -7.76 -3.90
CA ASN A 75 -7.08 -8.55 -4.55
C ASN A 75 -7.37 -9.85 -3.77
N ALA A 76 -6.34 -10.52 -3.29
CA ALA A 76 -6.49 -11.74 -2.49
C ALA A 76 -7.22 -11.50 -1.16
N LEU A 77 -7.08 -10.31 -0.58
CA LEU A 77 -7.77 -9.90 0.63
C LEU A 77 -9.17 -9.32 0.37
N GLY A 78 -9.56 -9.21 -0.90
CA GLY A 78 -10.84 -8.62 -1.27
C GLY A 78 -10.85 -7.10 -1.28
N VAL A 79 -9.69 -6.46 -1.22
CA VAL A 79 -9.57 -4.99 -1.27
C VAL A 79 -9.51 -4.54 -2.73
N ASN A 80 -10.49 -3.73 -3.12
CA ASN A 80 -10.57 -3.18 -4.47
C ASN A 80 -9.97 -1.79 -4.61
N ASP A 81 -9.81 -1.06 -3.50
CA ASP A 81 -9.30 0.31 -3.50
C ASP A 81 -7.95 0.34 -2.80
N ILE A 82 -6.89 0.26 -3.59
CA ILE A 82 -5.52 0.43 -3.12
C ILE A 82 -4.90 1.60 -3.86
N ARG A 83 -4.29 2.50 -3.11
CA ARG A 83 -3.68 3.73 -3.64
C ARG A 83 -2.21 3.78 -3.29
N PHE A 84 -1.41 4.28 -4.24
CA PHE A 84 0.04 4.39 -4.10
C PHE A 84 0.42 5.86 -4.17
N LEU A 85 0.93 6.40 -3.07
CA LEU A 85 1.28 7.82 -2.98
C LEU A 85 2.68 8.12 -3.52
N ASP A 86 3.56 7.12 -3.56
CA ASP A 86 4.93 7.23 -4.08
C ASP A 86 5.72 8.38 -3.44
N LEU A 87 5.72 8.44 -2.12
CA LEU A 87 6.38 9.51 -1.37
C LEU A 87 7.90 9.31 -1.25
N GLY A 88 8.41 8.21 -1.75
CA GLY A 88 9.81 7.85 -1.66
C GLY A 88 10.09 6.89 -0.51
N ASP A 89 11.26 6.24 -0.59
CA ASP A 89 11.73 5.30 0.42
C ASP A 89 13.20 5.58 0.66
N TYR A 90 13.60 5.65 1.93
CA TYR A 90 14.94 5.98 2.33
C TYR A 90 15.48 7.31 1.75
N PRO A 91 14.92 8.43 2.17
CA PRO A 91 13.95 8.60 3.25
C PRO A 91 12.50 8.57 2.77
N LEU A 92 11.63 8.05 3.62
CA LEU A 92 10.19 8.29 3.54
C LEU A 92 9.90 9.47 4.48
N ARG A 93 9.45 10.57 3.92
CA ARG A 93 9.20 11.79 4.68
C ARG A 93 7.73 12.16 4.65
N LEU A 94 7.18 12.41 5.81
CA LEU A 94 5.81 12.89 5.97
C LEU A 94 5.83 14.42 6.11
N ASP A 95 6.26 15.10 5.07
CA ASP A 95 6.24 16.55 5.00
C ASP A 95 4.81 17.07 4.82
N GLN A 96 4.65 18.38 4.69
CA GLN A 96 3.33 18.99 4.57
C GLN A 96 2.58 18.49 3.33
N VAL A 97 3.26 18.34 2.20
CA VAL A 97 2.64 17.85 0.96
C VAL A 97 2.15 16.40 1.14
N ALA A 98 2.96 15.55 1.76
CA ALA A 98 2.58 14.17 2.06
C ALA A 98 1.39 14.10 3.00
N GLN A 99 1.38 14.92 4.05
CA GLN A 99 0.26 14.99 5.00
C GLN A 99 -1.02 15.44 4.31
N GLU A 100 -0.97 16.43 3.42
CA GLU A 100 -2.13 16.88 2.66
C GLU A 100 -2.68 15.77 1.76
N LYS A 101 -1.81 14.99 1.10
CA LYS A 101 -2.23 13.84 0.31
C LYS A 101 -2.97 12.79 1.15
N MET A 102 -2.50 12.53 2.37
CA MET A 102 -3.17 11.59 3.27
C MET A 102 -4.51 12.12 3.74
N VAL A 103 -4.59 13.40 4.08
CA VAL A 103 -5.85 14.04 4.50
C VAL A 103 -6.89 13.97 3.38
N ASP A 104 -6.49 14.14 2.13
CA ASP A 104 -7.40 14.07 0.99
C ASP A 104 -8.01 12.67 0.80
N ILE A 105 -7.35 11.61 1.29
CA ILE A 105 -7.87 10.25 1.23
C ILE A 105 -8.86 9.98 2.36
N ILE A 106 -8.61 10.56 3.52
CA ILE A 106 -9.49 10.41 4.68
C ILE A 106 -10.83 11.10 4.42
#